data_1646296fd028a711486fc4d0dcf9722c
#
_entry.id   1646296fd028a711486fc4d0dcf9722c
#
_cell.length_a   1.000
_cell.length_b   1.000
_cell.length_c   1.000
_cell.angle_alpha   90.00
_cell.angle_beta   90.00
_cell.angle_gamma   90.00
#
_symmetry.space_group_name_H-M   'P 1'
#
loop_
_entity.id
_entity.type
_entity.pdbx_description
1 polymer ?
#
loop_
_entity_poly.entity_id
_entity_poly.type
_entity_poly.pdbx_seq_one_letter_code
_entity_poly.pdbx_strand_id
1 'polypeptide(L)'
;MAAKFIGLDALESIAVKYTEEIVMGGMYFRPDIFTRLQIKVVTGLQYKDVARVMNRKGHTTRRKVVGDTLNSTLGYLEERPMVGHLAWNRYMDNRDNYVEEAVFSGDPDHSSEFSYPASEIAFKAAVANYGEDIYECLWHGDDEIEDKAPNAYLNLYTGFITYLNRDINKGRISTANGNLVKGTSFVAPTDASDQLAWNAFVAFREKWSQNLKNAPKVLVYVTDEAGLALRDAYSNSKSNHKDVIDLENGNFRFPLWNNIEICPEASLGKGCKMIATTPQNFEYGVDTLNSQSKITVQVGSDKDTEDIFFQVQSIQGVRVRNVNASHFCMTDSPLIHVDNAGDYTKNSFVVTSNDESMGKVTINSESSDAKKEYATGTEIILVATPEASHKFLQWSNGMKETTITLVKKDCPEAMTAFFAHD
;
A
#
# COMPACT_ATOMS: atom_id res chain seq x y z
N MET A 1 -37.09 38.40 0.32
CA MET A 1 -35.60 38.52 0.42
C MET A 1 -35.08 37.21 -0.16
N ALA A 2 -34.39 37.25 -1.29
CA ALA A 2 -33.76 36.05 -1.85
C ALA A 2 -32.66 35.59 -0.91
N ALA A 3 -32.72 34.40 -0.41
CA ALA A 3 -31.63 33.77 0.32
C ALA A 3 -30.40 33.82 -0.59
N LYS A 4 -29.39 34.54 -0.15
CA LYS A 4 -28.11 34.59 -0.86
C LYS A 4 -27.46 33.25 -0.59
N PHE A 5 -27.52 32.36 -1.57
CA PHE A 5 -26.75 31.12 -1.54
C PHE A 5 -25.31 31.45 -1.20
N ILE A 6 -24.75 30.71 -0.30
CA ILE A 6 -23.30 30.70 -0.07
C ILE A 6 -22.69 30.48 -1.44
N GLY A 7 -21.87 31.44 -1.83
CA GLY A 7 -21.49 31.50 -3.20
C GLY A 7 -20.81 30.21 -3.62
N LEU A 8 -21.36 29.59 -4.66
CA LEU A 8 -20.67 28.60 -5.48
C LEU A 8 -19.21 29.04 -5.71
N ASP A 9 -19.03 30.37 -5.87
CA ASP A 9 -17.75 31.05 -6.00
C ASP A 9 -16.79 30.83 -4.82
N ALA A 10 -17.30 30.73 -3.58
CA ALA A 10 -16.47 30.45 -2.40
C ALA A 10 -16.02 28.98 -2.36
N LEU A 11 -16.92 28.05 -2.68
CA LEU A 11 -16.59 26.63 -2.80
C LEU A 11 -15.68 26.37 -4.00
N GLU A 12 -15.88 27.04 -5.12
CA GLU A 12 -15.00 26.98 -6.28
C GLU A 12 -13.61 27.55 -5.96
N SER A 13 -13.52 28.64 -5.20
CA SER A 13 -12.24 29.23 -4.79
C SER A 13 -11.46 28.31 -3.85
N ILE A 14 -12.16 27.60 -2.95
CA ILE A 14 -11.57 26.57 -2.09
C ILE A 14 -11.12 25.38 -2.94
N ALA A 15 -11.95 24.91 -3.85
CA ALA A 15 -11.60 23.82 -4.76
C ALA A 15 -10.36 24.15 -5.60
N VAL A 16 -10.25 25.36 -6.12
CA VAL A 16 -9.06 25.83 -6.86
C VAL A 16 -7.82 25.86 -5.96
N LYS A 17 -7.94 26.37 -4.73
CA LYS A 17 -6.84 26.42 -3.77
C LYS A 17 -6.28 25.03 -3.45
N TYR A 18 -7.15 24.05 -3.29
CA TYR A 18 -6.74 22.68 -2.97
C TYR A 18 -6.43 21.82 -4.21
N THR A 19 -6.75 22.28 -5.42
CA THR A 19 -6.44 21.54 -6.65
C THR A 19 -4.94 21.30 -6.82
N GLU A 20 -4.10 22.30 -6.59
CA GLU A 20 -2.64 22.13 -6.65
C GLU A 20 -2.14 21.16 -5.58
N GLU A 21 -2.72 21.22 -4.39
CA GLU A 21 -2.37 20.35 -3.29
C GLU A 21 -2.79 18.89 -3.55
N ILE A 22 -3.96 18.67 -4.16
CA ILE A 22 -4.45 17.33 -4.53
C ILE A 22 -3.68 16.75 -5.71
N VAL A 23 -3.36 17.55 -6.68
CA VAL A 23 -2.56 17.14 -7.84
C VAL A 23 -1.14 16.78 -7.43
N MET A 24 -0.58 17.50 -6.45
CA MET A 24 0.71 17.18 -5.85
C MET A 24 0.63 16.03 -4.85
N GLY A 25 -0.52 15.83 -4.26
CA GLY A 25 -0.72 14.94 -3.16
C GLY A 25 -2.03 14.18 -3.19
N GLY A 26 -2.28 13.34 -4.21
CA GLY A 26 -3.23 12.25 -4.00
C GLY A 26 -2.91 11.47 -2.72
N MET A 27 -1.82 11.84 -2.06
CA MET A 27 -1.38 11.39 -0.76
C MET A 27 -1.36 12.53 0.26
N TYR A 28 -2.38 13.35 0.26
CA TYR A 28 -2.55 14.40 1.27
C TYR A 28 -2.45 13.87 2.69
N PHE A 29 -2.83 12.62 2.86
CA PHE A 29 -2.76 11.93 4.15
C PHE A 29 -1.33 11.59 4.58
N ARG A 30 -0.40 11.37 3.63
CA ARG A 30 0.96 10.97 3.94
C ARG A 30 1.99 11.51 2.95
N PRO A 31 2.19 12.83 2.91
CA PRO A 31 3.18 13.44 2.02
C PRO A 31 4.62 12.99 2.32
N ASP A 32 4.87 12.48 3.51
CA ASP A 32 6.13 11.92 3.96
C ASP A 32 6.50 10.60 3.27
N ILE A 33 5.51 9.85 2.72
CA ILE A 33 5.74 8.53 2.12
C ILE A 33 6.75 8.60 0.98
N PHE A 34 6.60 9.57 0.08
CA PHE A 34 7.54 9.71 -1.04
C PHE A 34 8.95 9.98 -0.56
N THR A 35 9.10 10.78 0.48
CA THR A 35 10.39 11.09 1.09
C THR A 35 10.92 9.89 1.86
N ARG A 36 10.07 9.24 2.66
CA ARG A 36 10.42 8.09 3.49
C ARG A 36 10.81 6.87 2.65
N LEU A 37 9.99 6.52 1.67
CA LEU A 37 10.24 5.40 0.78
C LEU A 37 11.14 5.77 -0.41
N GLN A 38 11.52 7.04 -0.54
CA GLN A 38 12.34 7.58 -1.63
C GLN A 38 11.80 7.21 -3.02
N ILE A 39 10.48 7.25 -3.16
CA ILE A 39 9.76 7.10 -4.41
C ILE A 39 9.91 8.42 -5.18
N LYS A 40 10.31 8.33 -6.45
CA LYS A 40 10.45 9.51 -7.29
C LYS A 40 9.11 9.94 -7.86
N VAL A 41 8.72 11.18 -7.62
CA VAL A 41 7.53 11.78 -8.26
C VAL A 41 7.91 12.26 -9.67
N VAL A 42 7.12 11.88 -10.66
CA VAL A 42 7.22 12.29 -12.05
C VAL A 42 5.99 13.12 -12.40
N THR A 43 6.18 14.41 -12.64
CA THR A 43 5.09 15.34 -12.96
C THR A 43 4.82 15.38 -14.47
N GLY A 44 3.58 15.70 -14.86
CA GLY A 44 3.19 15.85 -16.27
C GLY A 44 2.87 14.53 -16.97
N LEU A 45 2.44 13.51 -16.24
CA LEU A 45 1.94 12.26 -16.81
C LEU A 45 0.55 12.48 -17.42
N GLN A 46 0.44 12.59 -18.75
CA GLN A 46 -0.86 12.76 -19.44
C GLN A 46 -1.54 11.43 -19.74
N TYR A 47 -0.84 10.54 -20.42
CA TYR A 47 -1.36 9.21 -20.79
C TYR A 47 -0.33 8.13 -20.56
N LYS A 48 0.88 8.35 -21.08
CA LYS A 48 1.97 7.36 -21.01
C LYS A 48 3.31 8.07 -20.99
N ASP A 49 4.15 7.69 -20.03
CA ASP A 49 5.58 8.03 -20.00
C ASP A 49 6.41 6.76 -20.13
N VAL A 50 7.53 6.81 -20.86
CA VAL A 50 8.40 5.65 -21.10
C VAL A 50 9.81 5.95 -20.63
N ALA A 51 10.22 5.30 -19.55
CA ALA A 51 11.61 5.27 -19.17
C ALA A 51 12.39 4.26 -20.02
N ARG A 52 13.54 4.65 -20.52
CA ARG A 52 14.47 3.78 -21.23
C ARG A 52 15.67 3.49 -20.35
N VAL A 53 15.91 2.22 -20.08
CA VAL A 53 17.02 1.77 -19.25
C VAL A 53 17.96 0.92 -20.08
N MET A 54 19.24 1.32 -20.09
CA MET A 54 20.29 0.55 -20.73
C MET A 54 20.85 -0.47 -19.73
N ASN A 55 20.61 -1.73 -19.96
CA ASN A 55 21.13 -2.82 -19.15
C ASN A 55 22.40 -3.40 -19.79
N ARG A 56 23.42 -3.61 -18.96
CA ARG A 56 24.69 -4.18 -19.40
C ARG A 56 24.52 -5.67 -19.75
N LYS A 57 25.09 -6.10 -20.85
CA LYS A 57 25.15 -7.51 -21.26
C LYS A 57 26.53 -8.07 -21.02
N GLY A 58 26.78 -8.61 -19.82
CA GLY A 58 28.06 -9.25 -19.47
C GLY A 58 29.25 -8.30 -19.35
N HIS A 59 30.44 -8.88 -19.32
CA HIS A 59 31.73 -8.15 -19.30
C HIS A 59 32.23 -7.94 -20.71
N THR A 60 32.31 -6.68 -21.14
CA THR A 60 32.72 -6.32 -22.52
C THR A 60 34.10 -5.66 -22.60
N THR A 61 34.59 -5.10 -21.46
CA THR A 61 35.87 -4.41 -21.39
C THR A 61 36.99 -5.41 -21.15
N ARG A 62 38.01 -5.34 -21.98
CA ARG A 62 39.22 -6.15 -21.85
C ARG A 62 40.47 -5.33 -22.25
N ARG A 63 41.64 -5.84 -21.91
CA ARG A 63 42.89 -5.22 -22.33
C ARG A 63 43.00 -5.29 -23.86
N LYS A 64 43.32 -4.17 -24.48
CA LYS A 64 43.52 -4.10 -25.94
C LYS A 64 44.73 -4.95 -26.36
N VAL A 65 44.51 -5.84 -27.31
CA VAL A 65 45.54 -6.64 -27.96
C VAL A 65 45.50 -6.35 -29.46
N VAL A 66 46.67 -6.33 -30.12
CA VAL A 66 46.78 -6.12 -31.57
C VAL A 66 46.05 -7.25 -32.29
N GLY A 67 45.16 -6.92 -33.24
CA GLY A 67 44.34 -7.90 -33.96
C GLY A 67 43.03 -8.30 -33.24
N ASP A 68 42.68 -7.65 -32.18
CA ASP A 68 41.46 -7.94 -31.40
C ASP A 68 40.16 -7.55 -32.13
N THR A 69 39.17 -8.43 -32.10
CA THR A 69 37.85 -8.17 -32.69
C THR A 69 36.99 -7.27 -31.78
N LEU A 70 36.21 -6.38 -32.40
CA LEU A 70 35.29 -5.49 -31.66
C LEU A 70 34.17 -6.31 -31.02
N ASN A 71 33.82 -5.95 -29.77
CA ASN A 71 32.61 -6.43 -29.16
C ASN A 71 31.39 -5.70 -29.76
N SER A 72 30.48 -6.43 -30.35
CA SER A 72 29.34 -5.86 -31.09
C SER A 72 28.16 -5.42 -30.19
N THR A 73 28.18 -5.74 -28.89
CA THR A 73 27.03 -5.54 -28.04
C THR A 73 27.40 -4.75 -26.79
N LEU A 74 26.96 -3.51 -26.72
CA LEU A 74 27.14 -2.64 -25.54
C LEU A 74 26.22 -3.06 -24.36
N GLY A 75 25.01 -3.48 -24.68
CA GLY A 75 23.95 -3.83 -23.75
C GLY A 75 22.63 -4.00 -24.48
N TYR A 76 21.56 -4.05 -23.72
CA TYR A 76 20.22 -4.02 -24.28
C TYR A 76 19.42 -2.88 -23.65
N LEU A 77 18.57 -2.27 -24.47
CA LEU A 77 17.66 -1.21 -24.04
C LEU A 77 16.34 -1.85 -23.59
N GLU A 78 15.92 -1.55 -22.37
CA GLU A 78 14.63 -1.95 -21.85
C GLU A 78 13.73 -0.73 -21.73
N GLU A 79 12.53 -0.83 -22.27
CA GLU A 79 11.50 0.20 -22.12
C GLU A 79 10.56 -0.17 -20.98
N ARG A 80 10.37 0.78 -20.08
CA ARG A 80 9.51 0.66 -18.91
C ARG A 80 8.42 1.73 -18.98
N PRO A 81 7.23 1.38 -19.46
CA PRO A 81 6.12 2.33 -19.52
C PRO A 81 5.53 2.58 -18.14
N MET A 82 5.10 3.80 -17.91
CA MET A 82 4.16 4.20 -16.88
C MET A 82 2.89 4.63 -17.62
N VAL A 83 1.78 3.99 -17.33
CA VAL A 83 0.50 4.32 -17.94
C VAL A 83 -0.29 5.13 -16.93
N GLY A 84 -0.79 6.28 -17.37
CA GLY A 84 -1.65 7.13 -16.57
C GLY A 84 -3.12 6.74 -16.73
N HIS A 85 -3.79 6.52 -15.62
CA HIS A 85 -5.21 6.25 -15.55
C HIS A 85 -5.91 7.44 -14.88
N LEU A 86 -7.08 7.81 -15.40
CA LEU A 86 -7.91 8.84 -14.80
C LEU A 86 -8.72 8.23 -13.64
N ALA A 87 -8.27 8.47 -12.44
CA ALA A 87 -9.02 8.17 -11.24
C ALA A 87 -10.01 9.30 -10.96
N TRP A 88 -11.23 8.97 -10.55
CA TRP A 88 -12.23 9.96 -10.16
C TRP A 88 -13.12 9.43 -9.06
N ASN A 89 -13.56 10.32 -8.20
CA ASN A 89 -14.59 10.04 -7.22
C ASN A 89 -15.63 11.18 -7.21
N ARG A 90 -16.89 10.83 -7.02
CA ARG A 90 -17.97 11.79 -6.91
C ARG A 90 -18.80 11.46 -5.69
N TYR A 91 -18.78 12.37 -4.74
CA TYR A 91 -19.58 12.30 -3.53
C TYR A 91 -20.83 13.14 -3.70
N MET A 92 -21.95 12.61 -3.26
CA MET A 92 -23.20 13.34 -3.10
C MET A 92 -23.52 13.37 -1.61
N ASP A 93 -23.74 14.54 -1.07
CA ASP A 93 -24.13 14.69 0.32
C ASP A 93 -25.24 15.71 0.45
N ASN A 94 -26.08 15.54 1.50
CA ASN A 94 -27.14 16.48 1.78
C ASN A 94 -26.56 17.64 2.62
N ARG A 95 -26.89 18.86 2.22
CA ARG A 95 -26.50 20.07 2.91
C ARG A 95 -26.89 20.04 4.39
N ASP A 96 -28.04 19.45 4.73
CA ASP A 96 -28.54 19.40 6.12
C ASP A 96 -27.61 18.67 7.07
N ASN A 97 -26.83 17.67 6.58
CA ASN A 97 -25.85 16.95 7.39
C ASN A 97 -24.75 17.88 7.94
N TYR A 98 -24.42 18.93 7.20
CA TYR A 98 -23.39 19.90 7.61
C TYR A 98 -23.95 21.05 8.45
N VAL A 99 -25.26 21.28 8.41
CA VAL A 99 -25.93 22.27 9.24
C VAL A 99 -25.95 21.85 10.69
N GLU A 100 -26.25 20.58 10.96
CA GLU A 100 -26.27 20.03 12.32
C GLU A 100 -24.91 20.08 12.99
N GLU A 101 -23.84 19.76 12.27
CA GLU A 101 -22.48 19.83 12.82
C GLU A 101 -22.03 21.27 13.12
N ALA A 102 -22.41 22.23 12.31
CA ALA A 102 -22.11 23.63 12.56
C ALA A 102 -22.83 24.16 13.84
N VAL A 103 -24.02 23.67 14.11
CA VAL A 103 -24.78 24.00 15.35
C VAL A 103 -24.09 23.40 16.58
N PHE A 104 -23.53 22.19 16.47
CA PHE A 104 -22.80 21.54 17.57
C PHE A 104 -21.40 22.13 17.82
N SER A 105 -20.81 22.81 16.85
CA SER A 105 -19.49 23.44 17.03
C SER A 105 -19.51 24.72 17.88
N GLY A 106 -20.68 25.15 18.37
CA GLY A 106 -20.79 26.22 19.37
C GLY A 106 -20.64 27.63 18.83
N ASP A 107 -20.89 27.88 17.55
CA ASP A 107 -20.95 29.22 16.99
C ASP A 107 -22.30 29.87 17.36
N PRO A 108 -22.33 30.92 18.24
CA PRO A 108 -23.57 31.51 18.75
C PRO A 108 -24.28 32.41 17.75
N ASP A 109 -23.74 32.64 16.58
CA ASP A 109 -24.26 33.56 15.60
C ASP A 109 -24.96 32.87 14.44
N HIS A 110 -26.15 32.34 14.71
CA HIS A 110 -27.01 31.70 13.70
C HIS A 110 -27.48 32.61 12.56
N SER A 111 -27.06 33.86 12.52
CA SER A 111 -27.52 34.86 11.55
C SER A 111 -26.59 35.06 10.36
N SER A 112 -25.40 34.61 10.43
CA SER A 112 -24.41 34.77 9.39
C SER A 112 -24.09 33.50 8.67
N GLU A 113 -24.52 33.46 7.43
CA GLU A 113 -23.88 32.75 6.34
C GLU A 113 -23.21 31.44 6.80
N PHE A 114 -23.78 30.30 6.42
CA PHE A 114 -23.17 28.99 6.59
C PHE A 114 -21.69 29.11 6.55
N SER A 115 -21.17 29.00 7.70
CA SER A 115 -19.82 29.34 7.86
C SER A 115 -18.96 28.35 7.10
N TYR A 116 -18.07 28.91 6.37
CA TYR A 116 -16.86 28.39 5.81
C TYR A 116 -16.30 27.05 6.41
N PRO A 117 -16.44 26.74 7.73
CA PRO A 117 -15.95 25.51 8.33
C PRO A 117 -16.60 24.22 7.84
N ALA A 118 -17.89 24.17 7.63
CA ALA A 118 -18.58 22.92 7.29
C ALA A 118 -18.28 22.47 5.85
N SER A 119 -18.25 23.40 4.89
CA SER A 119 -17.87 23.08 3.52
C SER A 119 -16.36 22.75 3.40
N GLU A 120 -15.52 23.35 4.23
CA GLU A 120 -14.10 23.01 4.27
C GLU A 120 -13.86 21.64 4.89
N ILE A 121 -14.61 21.26 5.90
CA ILE A 121 -14.55 19.93 6.53
C ILE A 121 -14.98 18.85 5.54
N ALA A 122 -16.14 19.02 4.88
CA ALA A 122 -16.63 18.09 3.87
C ALA A 122 -15.64 17.92 2.71
N PHE A 123 -15.08 19.02 2.27
CA PHE A 123 -14.09 19.02 1.21
C PHE A 123 -12.80 18.29 1.63
N LYS A 124 -12.30 18.56 2.82
CA LYS A 124 -11.13 17.86 3.38
C LYS A 124 -11.40 16.36 3.53
N ALA A 125 -12.59 15.97 3.98
CA ALA A 125 -12.97 14.56 4.09
C ALA A 125 -13.02 13.87 2.71
N ALA A 126 -13.62 14.50 1.69
CA ALA A 126 -13.66 13.96 0.34
C ALA A 126 -12.26 13.77 -0.27
N VAL A 127 -11.38 14.75 -0.03
CA VAL A 127 -9.98 14.69 -0.47
C VAL A 127 -9.20 13.61 0.27
N ALA A 128 -9.45 13.48 1.57
CA ALA A 128 -8.82 12.49 2.41
C ALA A 128 -9.17 11.07 1.95
N ASN A 129 -10.45 10.77 1.77
CA ASN A 129 -10.91 9.47 1.28
C ASN A 129 -10.32 9.14 -0.10
N TYR A 130 -10.30 10.12 -1.00
CA TYR A 130 -9.67 9.95 -2.32
C TYR A 130 -8.17 9.68 -2.20
N GLY A 131 -7.48 10.34 -1.28
CA GLY A 131 -6.06 10.14 -1.00
C GLY A 131 -5.75 8.75 -0.42
N GLU A 132 -6.63 8.22 0.43
CA GLU A 132 -6.51 6.86 0.98
C GLU A 132 -6.66 5.80 -0.11
N ASP A 133 -7.66 5.91 -0.98
CA ASP A 133 -7.86 4.98 -2.11
C ASP A 133 -6.64 4.96 -3.04
N ILE A 134 -6.08 6.13 -3.35
CA ILE A 134 -4.86 6.23 -4.15
C ILE A 134 -3.67 5.58 -3.46
N TYR A 135 -3.56 5.76 -2.15
CA TYR A 135 -2.49 5.18 -1.37
C TYR A 135 -2.56 3.65 -1.31
N GLU A 136 -3.75 3.08 -1.18
CA GLU A 136 -3.93 1.63 -1.27
C GLU A 136 -3.57 1.09 -2.65
N CYS A 137 -3.93 1.80 -3.71
CA CYS A 137 -3.55 1.45 -5.07
C CYS A 137 -2.04 1.53 -5.32
N LEU A 138 -1.27 2.28 -4.52
CA LEU A 138 0.18 2.45 -4.73
C LEU A 138 0.91 1.10 -4.79
N TRP A 139 0.51 0.15 -3.95
CA TRP A 139 1.12 -1.16 -3.89
C TRP A 139 0.32 -2.24 -4.61
N HIS A 140 -0.99 -2.29 -4.39
CA HIS A 140 -1.85 -3.40 -4.78
C HIS A 140 -2.83 -3.09 -5.90
N GLY A 141 -2.84 -1.86 -6.43
CA GLY A 141 -3.72 -1.50 -7.54
C GLY A 141 -3.56 -2.45 -8.72
N ASP A 142 -4.67 -2.76 -9.38
CA ASP A 142 -4.70 -3.60 -10.58
C ASP A 142 -5.76 -3.08 -11.55
N ASP A 143 -5.30 -2.53 -12.66
CA ASP A 143 -6.14 -1.98 -13.73
C ASP A 143 -6.92 -3.04 -14.53
N GLU A 144 -6.74 -4.32 -14.22
CA GLU A 144 -7.51 -5.43 -14.79
C GLU A 144 -8.74 -5.81 -13.95
N ILE A 145 -8.93 -5.21 -12.75
CA ILE A 145 -10.10 -5.43 -11.92
C ILE A 145 -11.33 -4.78 -12.59
N GLU A 146 -12.43 -5.52 -12.63
CA GLU A 146 -13.69 -5.01 -13.20
C GLU A 146 -14.27 -3.86 -12.35
N ASP A 147 -14.82 -2.82 -12.98
CA ASP A 147 -15.39 -1.62 -12.33
C ASP A 147 -16.53 -1.91 -11.34
N LYS A 148 -17.14 -3.08 -11.42
CA LYS A 148 -18.24 -3.50 -10.53
C LYS A 148 -17.82 -4.56 -9.52
N ALA A 149 -16.54 -4.92 -9.46
CA ALA A 149 -16.05 -5.85 -8.48
C ALA A 149 -16.10 -5.24 -7.06
N PRO A 150 -16.24 -6.05 -6.01
CA PRO A 150 -16.23 -5.54 -4.63
C PRO A 150 -14.96 -4.77 -4.25
N ASN A 151 -13.85 -5.07 -4.92
CA ASN A 151 -12.55 -4.42 -4.75
C ASN A 151 -12.21 -3.43 -5.88
N ALA A 152 -13.23 -2.87 -6.54
CA ALA A 152 -13.05 -1.92 -7.65
C ALA A 152 -12.27 -0.65 -7.26
N TYR A 153 -12.20 -0.30 -5.98
CA TYR A 153 -11.36 0.78 -5.50
C TYR A 153 -9.86 0.57 -5.78
N LEU A 154 -9.42 -0.67 -6.03
CA LEU A 154 -8.05 -0.99 -6.41
C LEU A 154 -7.81 -0.87 -7.93
N ASN A 155 -8.80 -0.59 -8.75
CA ASN A 155 -8.62 -0.51 -10.20
C ASN A 155 -8.17 0.88 -10.72
N LEU A 156 -7.85 1.82 -9.82
CA LEU A 156 -7.48 3.18 -10.20
C LEU A 156 -6.24 3.21 -11.10
N TYR A 157 -5.26 2.38 -10.83
CA TYR A 157 -4.06 2.16 -11.65
C TYR A 157 -3.29 0.93 -11.19
N THR A 158 -2.38 0.42 -12.01
CA THR A 158 -1.54 -0.74 -11.66
C THR A 158 -0.53 -0.37 -10.58
N GLY A 159 -0.59 -1.00 -9.40
CA GLY A 159 0.32 -0.78 -8.28
C GLY A 159 1.70 -1.44 -8.44
N PHE A 160 2.64 -1.10 -7.58
CA PHE A 160 4.01 -1.63 -7.66
C PHE A 160 4.08 -3.16 -7.56
N ILE A 161 3.34 -3.78 -6.64
CA ILE A 161 3.35 -5.25 -6.46
C ILE A 161 2.77 -5.94 -7.69
N THR A 162 1.68 -5.41 -8.24
CA THR A 162 1.08 -5.93 -9.47
C THR A 162 2.05 -5.83 -10.65
N TYR A 163 2.77 -4.71 -10.79
CA TYR A 163 3.85 -4.59 -11.78
C TYR A 163 4.95 -5.63 -11.60
N LEU A 164 5.41 -5.84 -10.36
CA LEU A 164 6.45 -6.83 -10.06
C LEU A 164 5.97 -8.25 -10.35
N ASN A 165 4.72 -8.59 -10.00
CA ASN A 165 4.13 -9.88 -10.32
C ASN A 165 4.00 -10.09 -11.84
N ARG A 166 3.58 -9.07 -12.60
CA ARG A 166 3.56 -9.12 -14.07
C ARG A 166 4.97 -9.28 -14.66
N ASP A 167 6.00 -8.70 -14.02
CA ASP A 167 7.41 -8.90 -14.44
C ASP A 167 7.93 -10.30 -14.10
N ILE A 168 7.48 -10.93 -13.02
CA ILE A 168 7.73 -12.35 -12.73
C ILE A 168 7.12 -13.22 -13.83
N ASN A 169 5.85 -13.01 -14.15
CA ASN A 169 5.15 -13.76 -15.19
C ASN A 169 5.80 -13.60 -16.59
N LYS A 170 6.39 -12.43 -16.88
CA LYS A 170 7.14 -12.16 -18.11
C LYS A 170 8.59 -12.66 -18.05
N GLY A 171 9.03 -13.29 -16.97
CA GLY A 171 10.38 -13.81 -16.78
C GLY A 171 11.47 -12.73 -16.62
N ARG A 172 11.11 -11.46 -16.44
CA ARG A 172 12.07 -10.37 -16.18
C ARG A 172 12.63 -10.45 -14.76
N ILE A 173 11.79 -10.86 -13.82
CA ILE A 173 12.16 -11.16 -12.44
C ILE A 173 12.13 -12.69 -12.29
N SER A 174 13.31 -13.29 -12.06
CA SER A 174 13.46 -14.72 -11.94
C SER A 174 14.72 -15.09 -11.16
N THR A 175 14.76 -16.30 -10.64
CA THR A 175 15.95 -16.83 -9.98
C THR A 175 17.15 -16.92 -10.94
N ALA A 176 16.89 -17.19 -12.21
CA ALA A 176 17.93 -17.25 -13.25
C ALA A 176 18.58 -15.87 -13.51
N ASN A 177 17.81 -14.79 -13.40
CA ASN A 177 18.31 -13.42 -13.54
C ASN A 177 18.97 -12.91 -12.25
N GLY A 178 18.88 -13.64 -11.14
CA GLY A 178 19.49 -13.27 -9.86
C GLY A 178 18.77 -12.12 -9.12
N ASN A 179 17.54 -11.79 -9.53
CA ASN A 179 16.72 -10.73 -8.94
C ASN A 179 15.46 -11.26 -8.22
N LEU A 180 15.28 -12.59 -8.16
CA LEU A 180 14.27 -13.27 -7.36
C LEU A 180 14.94 -14.30 -6.46
N VAL A 181 14.59 -14.32 -5.20
CA VAL A 181 15.11 -15.25 -4.19
C VAL A 181 13.94 -15.95 -3.52
N LYS A 182 14.13 -17.25 -3.24
CA LYS A 182 13.14 -17.98 -2.46
C LYS A 182 13.02 -17.34 -1.09
N GLY A 183 11.82 -16.90 -0.75
CA GLY A 183 11.50 -16.31 0.53
C GLY A 183 11.38 -17.36 1.62
N THR A 184 11.59 -16.94 2.86
CA THR A 184 11.36 -17.74 4.05
C THR A 184 10.30 -17.03 4.87
N SER A 185 9.27 -17.74 5.28
CA SER A 185 8.29 -17.20 6.23
C SER A 185 8.96 -17.02 7.58
N PHE A 186 8.70 -15.89 8.22
CA PHE A 186 9.12 -15.61 9.58
C PHE A 186 8.04 -14.80 10.30
N VAL A 187 7.99 -14.92 11.60
CA VAL A 187 7.07 -14.20 12.49
C VAL A 187 7.86 -13.45 13.54
N ALA A 188 7.19 -12.62 14.31
CA ALA A 188 7.80 -11.97 15.46
C ALA A 188 8.44 -13.01 16.39
N PRO A 189 9.63 -12.73 16.97
CA PRO A 189 10.30 -13.64 17.90
C PRO A 189 9.39 -14.03 19.06
N THR A 190 9.39 -15.32 19.40
CA THR A 190 8.61 -15.86 20.50
C THR A 190 9.39 -15.82 21.83
N ASP A 191 10.71 -15.75 21.74
CA ASP A 191 11.62 -15.65 22.88
C ASP A 191 12.92 -14.91 22.51
N ALA A 192 13.76 -14.65 23.51
CA ALA A 192 15.01 -13.91 23.32
C ALA A 192 16.10 -14.67 22.54
N SER A 193 15.89 -15.93 22.20
CA SER A 193 16.82 -16.73 21.37
C SER A 193 16.39 -16.82 19.91
N ASP A 194 15.17 -16.42 19.59
CA ASP A 194 14.62 -16.51 18.23
C ASP A 194 15.23 -15.45 17.32
N GLN A 195 15.89 -15.90 16.26
CA GLN A 195 16.59 -15.10 15.28
C GLN A 195 16.10 -15.38 13.84
N LEU A 196 14.97 -16.04 13.67
CA LEU A 196 14.49 -16.50 12.34
C LEU A 196 14.41 -15.37 11.32
N ALA A 197 13.79 -14.25 11.68
CA ALA A 197 13.66 -13.11 10.77
C ALA A 197 15.01 -12.51 10.40
N TRP A 198 15.94 -12.41 11.35
CA TRP A 198 17.29 -11.93 11.07
C TRP A 198 18.06 -12.86 10.13
N ASN A 199 18.01 -14.17 10.39
CA ASN A 199 18.65 -15.17 9.53
C ASN A 199 18.05 -15.17 8.10
N ALA A 200 16.72 -15.02 7.98
CA ALA A 200 16.06 -14.87 6.69
C ALA A 200 16.55 -13.63 5.93
N PHE A 201 16.69 -12.50 6.61
CA PHE A 201 17.23 -11.28 6.01
C PHE A 201 18.69 -11.43 5.56
N VAL A 202 19.53 -12.03 6.41
CA VAL A 202 20.94 -12.30 6.05
C VAL A 202 21.00 -13.21 4.80
N ALA A 203 20.25 -14.29 4.78
CA ALA A 203 20.18 -15.21 3.63
C ALA A 203 19.68 -14.50 2.35
N PHE A 204 18.68 -13.63 2.47
CA PHE A 204 18.22 -12.80 1.35
C PHE A 204 19.33 -11.88 0.82
N ARG A 205 20.02 -11.16 1.71
CA ARG A 205 21.11 -10.26 1.34
C ARG A 205 22.28 -11.01 0.70
N GLU A 206 22.60 -12.22 1.12
CA GLU A 206 23.67 -13.02 0.54
C GLU A 206 23.45 -13.33 -0.95
N LYS A 207 22.21 -13.42 -1.37
CA LYS A 207 21.83 -13.67 -2.77
C LYS A 207 21.88 -12.42 -3.66
N TRP A 208 22.02 -11.23 -3.10
CA TRP A 208 22.11 -10.01 -3.90
C TRP A 208 23.36 -10.01 -4.80
N SER A 209 23.24 -9.35 -5.93
CA SER A 209 24.41 -9.09 -6.79
C SER A 209 25.44 -8.22 -6.06
N GLN A 210 26.70 -8.33 -6.46
CA GLN A 210 27.77 -7.50 -5.89
C GLN A 210 27.50 -6.00 -6.10
N ASN A 211 26.92 -5.62 -7.25
CA ASN A 211 26.60 -4.23 -7.53
C ASN A 211 25.54 -3.69 -6.55
N LEU A 212 24.50 -4.47 -6.26
CA LEU A 212 23.46 -4.07 -5.29
C LEU A 212 24.04 -4.01 -3.87
N LYS A 213 24.87 -4.99 -3.47
CA LYS A 213 25.56 -4.97 -2.16
C LYS A 213 26.45 -3.75 -1.96
N ASN A 214 27.11 -3.31 -3.02
CA ASN A 214 28.05 -2.18 -3.01
C ASN A 214 27.38 -0.84 -3.37
N ALA A 215 26.09 -0.83 -3.63
CA ALA A 215 25.37 0.42 -3.87
C ALA A 215 25.52 1.36 -2.66
N PRO A 216 25.66 2.66 -2.87
CA PRO A 216 25.83 3.63 -1.78
C PRO A 216 24.63 3.67 -0.83
N LYS A 217 23.46 3.33 -1.33
CA LYS A 217 22.24 3.18 -0.55
C LYS A 217 21.35 2.11 -1.16
N VAL A 218 20.78 1.25 -0.33
CA VAL A 218 19.78 0.23 -0.68
C VAL A 218 18.61 0.39 0.27
N LEU A 219 17.42 0.44 -0.27
CA LEU A 219 16.16 0.44 0.47
C LEU A 219 15.60 -0.98 0.45
N VAL A 220 15.12 -1.44 1.58
CA VAL A 220 14.44 -2.73 1.69
C VAL A 220 13.03 -2.49 2.21
N TYR A 221 12.05 -2.58 1.33
CA TYR A 221 10.65 -2.48 1.70
C TYR A 221 10.19 -3.81 2.30
N VAL A 222 9.54 -3.74 3.43
CA VAL A 222 8.98 -4.86 4.18
C VAL A 222 7.63 -4.44 4.75
N THR A 223 6.78 -5.41 5.08
CA THR A 223 5.55 -5.11 5.82
C THR A 223 5.91 -4.61 7.22
N ASP A 224 5.00 -3.89 7.86
CA ASP A 224 5.24 -3.36 9.20
C ASP A 224 5.54 -4.49 10.21
N GLU A 225 4.76 -5.58 10.17
CA GLU A 225 4.98 -6.76 11.01
C GLU A 225 6.37 -7.40 10.78
N ALA A 226 6.78 -7.51 9.51
CA ALA A 226 8.09 -8.05 9.17
C ALA A 226 9.22 -7.10 9.61
N GLY A 227 9.01 -5.81 9.54
CA GLY A 227 9.94 -4.80 10.05
C GLY A 227 10.19 -4.92 11.54
N LEU A 228 9.12 -5.05 12.33
CA LEU A 228 9.19 -5.30 13.78
C LEU A 228 9.90 -6.63 14.08
N ALA A 229 9.51 -7.72 13.40
CA ALA A 229 10.13 -9.02 13.56
C ALA A 229 11.65 -9.01 13.26
N LEU A 230 12.06 -8.27 12.21
CA LEU A 230 13.48 -8.10 11.88
C LEU A 230 14.24 -7.34 12.97
N ARG A 231 13.63 -6.28 13.50
CA ARG A 231 14.22 -5.47 14.58
C ARG A 231 14.45 -6.28 15.84
N ASP A 232 13.43 -7.03 16.26
CA ASP A 232 13.47 -7.84 17.47
C ASP A 232 14.44 -9.03 17.32
N ALA A 233 14.38 -9.74 16.18
CA ALA A 233 15.31 -10.84 15.91
C ALA A 233 16.77 -10.36 15.82
N TYR A 234 17.03 -9.16 15.30
CA TYR A 234 18.37 -8.58 15.33
C TYR A 234 18.81 -8.29 16.76
N SER A 235 17.92 -7.76 17.59
CA SER A 235 18.20 -7.53 19.00
C SER A 235 18.53 -8.83 19.74
N ASN A 236 17.86 -9.93 19.42
CA ASN A 236 18.16 -11.25 19.97
C ASN A 236 19.50 -11.84 19.46
N SER A 237 19.88 -11.53 18.23
CA SER A 237 21.12 -12.05 17.62
C SER A 237 22.39 -11.43 18.16
N LYS A 238 22.28 -10.32 18.87
CA LYS A 238 23.44 -9.56 19.30
C LYS A 238 23.92 -9.98 20.70
N SER A 239 24.98 -10.74 20.77
CA SER A 239 25.78 -10.80 21.98
C SER A 239 26.80 -9.64 22.12
N ASN A 240 27.17 -8.96 21.01
CA ASN A 240 28.17 -7.88 20.96
C ASN A 240 27.88 -6.80 19.92
N HIS A 241 26.66 -6.71 19.34
CA HIS A 241 26.32 -5.71 18.30
C HIS A 241 25.68 -4.47 18.92
N LYS A 242 25.81 -3.34 18.22
CA LYS A 242 25.11 -2.10 18.57
C LYS A 242 23.61 -2.23 18.31
N ASP A 243 22.81 -1.43 18.98
CA ASP A 243 21.38 -1.35 18.74
C ASP A 243 21.06 -0.91 17.32
N VAL A 244 19.86 -1.23 16.87
CA VAL A 244 19.31 -0.73 15.62
C VAL A 244 19.34 0.80 15.61
N ILE A 245 19.68 1.40 14.51
CA ILE A 245 19.72 2.86 14.35
C ILE A 245 18.39 3.28 13.74
N ASP A 246 17.55 3.91 14.56
CA ASP A 246 16.31 4.53 14.09
C ASP A 246 16.61 5.82 13.33
N LEU A 247 15.88 6.04 12.24
CA LEU A 247 15.97 7.24 11.43
C LEU A 247 14.74 8.14 11.70
N GLU A 248 14.90 9.44 11.56
CA GLU A 248 13.83 10.44 11.79
C GLU A 248 12.57 10.19 10.94
N ASN A 249 12.72 9.51 9.82
CA ASN A 249 11.63 9.19 8.90
C ASN A 249 10.86 7.88 9.25
N GLY A 250 11.12 7.25 10.40
CA GLY A 250 10.50 6.00 10.80
C GLY A 250 11.10 4.73 10.18
N ASN A 251 12.06 4.87 9.28
CA ASN A 251 12.87 3.77 8.79
C ASN A 251 13.97 3.43 9.82
N PHE A 252 14.63 2.31 9.63
CA PHE A 252 15.78 1.96 10.47
C PHE A 252 16.88 1.27 9.66
N ARG A 253 18.06 1.15 10.24
CA ARG A 253 19.19 0.43 9.66
C ARG A 253 19.95 -0.36 10.70
N PHE A 254 20.60 -1.40 10.23
CA PHE A 254 21.48 -2.19 11.07
C PHE A 254 22.91 -1.62 11.04
N PRO A 255 23.58 -1.47 12.19
CA PRO A 255 24.96 -0.97 12.24
C PRO A 255 25.97 -1.75 11.42
N LEU A 256 25.69 -3.03 11.16
CA LEU A 256 26.54 -3.90 10.34
C LEU A 256 26.57 -3.46 8.85
N TRP A 257 25.48 -2.82 8.35
CA TRP A 257 25.32 -2.44 6.95
C TRP A 257 24.73 -1.05 6.84
N ASN A 258 25.60 -0.05 7.01
CA ASN A 258 25.19 1.35 7.00
C ASN A 258 24.53 1.84 5.69
N ASN A 259 24.75 1.12 4.59
CA ASN A 259 24.15 1.44 3.30
C ASN A 259 22.77 0.82 3.09
N ILE A 260 22.28 0.01 4.02
CA ILE A 260 20.95 -0.65 3.91
C ILE A 260 19.99 0.03 4.88
N GLU A 261 18.89 0.51 4.36
CA GLU A 261 17.78 1.10 5.11
C GLU A 261 16.54 0.22 4.97
N ILE A 262 16.01 -0.22 6.09
CA ILE A 262 14.77 -0.99 6.16
C ILE A 262 13.62 0.00 6.26
N CYS A 263 12.65 -0.17 5.39
CA CYS A 263 11.49 0.70 5.25
C CYS A 263 10.21 -0.12 5.55
N PRO A 264 9.78 -0.19 6.83
CA PRO A 264 8.51 -0.81 7.17
C PRO A 264 7.37 -0.03 6.55
N GLU A 265 6.41 -0.72 5.93
CA GLU A 265 5.30 -0.08 5.25
C GLU A 265 4.01 -0.88 5.45
N ALA A 266 3.06 -0.28 6.16
CA ALA A 266 1.81 -0.92 6.51
C ALA A 266 0.93 -1.21 5.28
N SER A 267 0.92 -0.32 4.28
CA SER A 267 0.14 -0.48 3.06
C SER A 267 0.64 -1.59 2.13
N LEU A 268 1.83 -2.16 2.38
CA LEU A 268 2.23 -3.42 1.75
C LEU A 268 1.34 -4.60 2.18
N GLY A 269 0.54 -4.44 3.23
CA GLY A 269 -0.32 -5.49 3.78
C GLY A 269 0.41 -6.44 4.71
N LYS A 270 0.04 -7.71 4.69
CA LYS A 270 0.63 -8.76 5.55
C LYS A 270 1.53 -9.71 4.76
N GLY A 271 2.57 -10.21 5.41
CA GLY A 271 3.49 -11.19 4.84
C GLY A 271 4.94 -10.88 5.11
N CYS A 272 5.82 -11.75 4.60
CA CYS A 272 7.27 -11.68 4.84
C CYS A 272 8.05 -11.35 3.54
N LYS A 273 7.41 -10.67 2.59
CA LYS A 273 8.09 -10.27 1.36
C LYS A 273 9.11 -9.16 1.66
N MET A 274 10.31 -9.31 1.10
CA MET A 274 11.36 -8.31 1.16
C MET A 274 11.66 -7.84 -0.26
N ILE A 275 11.71 -6.53 -0.47
CA ILE A 275 12.00 -5.91 -1.77
C ILE A 275 13.17 -4.95 -1.59
N ALA A 276 14.34 -5.36 -2.06
CA ALA A 276 15.55 -4.56 -2.03
C ALA A 276 15.71 -3.78 -3.34
N THR A 277 15.95 -2.48 -3.25
CA THR A 277 16.09 -1.63 -4.42
C THR A 277 17.01 -0.43 -4.16
N THR A 278 17.53 0.17 -5.23
CA THR A 278 18.21 1.46 -5.14
C THR A 278 17.22 2.61 -5.01
N PRO A 279 17.59 3.75 -4.39
CA PRO A 279 16.72 4.92 -4.27
C PRO A 279 16.15 5.38 -5.63
N GLN A 280 14.94 5.92 -5.63
CA GLN A 280 14.26 6.46 -6.82
C GLN A 280 14.05 5.46 -7.97
N ASN A 281 14.13 4.16 -7.67
CA ASN A 281 13.82 3.12 -8.64
C ASN A 281 12.30 2.90 -8.79
N PHE A 282 11.55 3.19 -7.74
CA PHE A 282 10.11 3.28 -7.78
C PHE A 282 9.71 4.71 -8.16
N GLU A 283 8.85 4.85 -9.16
CA GLU A 283 8.41 6.15 -9.68
C GLU A 283 6.88 6.22 -9.64
N TYR A 284 6.38 7.33 -9.13
CA TYR A 284 4.96 7.69 -9.11
C TYR A 284 4.73 8.87 -10.05
N GLY A 285 3.86 8.69 -11.01
CA GLY A 285 3.52 9.71 -12.01
C GLY A 285 2.18 10.37 -11.68
N VAL A 286 2.15 11.68 -11.81
CA VAL A 286 0.94 12.48 -11.63
C VAL A 286 0.87 13.55 -12.70
N ASP A 287 -0.34 13.86 -13.17
CA ASP A 287 -0.57 14.97 -14.08
C ASP A 287 -0.81 16.26 -13.29
N THR A 288 0.17 17.16 -13.33
CA THR A 288 0.10 18.50 -12.72
C THR A 288 -0.25 19.59 -13.71
N LEU A 289 -0.25 19.28 -15.01
CA LEU A 289 -0.33 20.27 -16.08
C LEU A 289 -1.64 20.23 -16.87
N ASN A 290 -2.47 19.20 -16.65
CA ASN A 290 -3.65 18.98 -17.43
C ASN A 290 -4.93 19.44 -16.71
N SER A 291 -5.84 20.05 -17.47
CA SER A 291 -7.17 20.46 -16.99
C SER A 291 -8.07 19.29 -16.55
N GLN A 292 -7.63 18.03 -16.72
CA GLN A 292 -8.37 16.85 -16.27
C GLN A 292 -8.17 16.55 -14.79
N SER A 293 -7.05 16.96 -14.19
CA SER A 293 -6.85 16.86 -12.73
C SER A 293 -7.51 18.07 -12.08
N LYS A 294 -8.67 17.88 -11.50
CA LYS A 294 -9.45 18.97 -10.91
C LYS A 294 -10.40 18.49 -9.82
N ILE A 295 -10.76 19.43 -8.98
CA ILE A 295 -11.88 19.30 -8.07
C ILE A 295 -13.01 20.16 -8.59
N THR A 296 -14.20 19.64 -8.60
CA THR A 296 -15.41 20.34 -9.00
C THR A 296 -16.46 20.20 -7.91
N VAL A 297 -17.06 21.29 -7.54
CA VAL A 297 -18.22 21.32 -6.64
C VAL A 297 -19.43 21.73 -7.46
N GLN A 298 -20.51 21.00 -7.37
CA GLN A 298 -21.77 21.28 -8.05
C GLN A 298 -22.92 21.19 -7.06
N VAL A 299 -23.83 22.14 -7.09
CA VAL A 299 -25.10 22.03 -6.37
C VAL A 299 -26.14 21.41 -7.29
N GLY A 300 -26.93 20.49 -6.79
CA GLY A 300 -28.01 19.84 -7.52
C GLY A 300 -28.98 20.87 -8.11
N SER A 301 -29.42 20.63 -9.34
CA SER A 301 -30.31 21.54 -10.06
C SER A 301 -31.79 21.35 -9.71
N ASP A 302 -32.13 20.33 -8.94
CA ASP A 302 -33.50 20.05 -8.52
C ASP A 302 -33.90 20.95 -7.36
N LYS A 303 -35.03 21.60 -7.51
CA LYS A 303 -35.52 22.59 -6.52
C LYS A 303 -35.87 22.01 -5.15
N ASP A 304 -36.00 20.70 -5.09
CA ASP A 304 -36.43 19.96 -3.91
C ASP A 304 -35.29 19.17 -3.21
N THR A 305 -34.09 19.15 -3.80
CA THR A 305 -32.90 18.48 -3.20
C THR A 305 -31.78 19.49 -3.02
N GLU A 306 -31.39 19.73 -1.79
CA GLU A 306 -30.24 20.56 -1.44
C GLU A 306 -28.92 19.74 -1.50
N ASP A 307 -28.79 18.84 -2.48
CA ASP A 307 -27.63 17.98 -2.60
C ASP A 307 -26.40 18.75 -3.14
N ILE A 308 -25.27 18.50 -2.53
CA ILE A 308 -23.97 19.02 -2.94
C ILE A 308 -23.18 17.86 -3.52
N PHE A 309 -22.63 18.04 -4.73
CA PHE A 309 -21.77 17.07 -5.38
C PHE A 309 -20.33 17.54 -5.34
N PHE A 310 -19.46 16.71 -4.79
CA PHE A 310 -18.02 16.90 -4.84
C PHE A 310 -17.43 15.89 -5.83
N GLN A 311 -16.69 16.35 -6.80
CA GLN A 311 -15.98 15.49 -7.73
C GLN A 311 -14.49 15.79 -7.65
N VAL A 312 -13.70 14.76 -7.36
CA VAL A 312 -12.24 14.79 -7.40
C VAL A 312 -11.77 13.88 -8.51
N GLN A 313 -10.85 14.35 -9.33
CA GLN A 313 -10.25 13.53 -10.38
C GLN A 313 -8.79 13.90 -10.60
N SER A 314 -7.97 12.90 -10.91
CA SER A 314 -6.57 13.09 -11.31
C SER A 314 -6.05 11.93 -12.16
N ILE A 315 -5.02 12.19 -12.97
CA ILE A 315 -4.34 11.14 -13.73
C ILE A 315 -3.12 10.70 -12.93
N GLN A 316 -3.03 9.39 -12.71
CA GLN A 316 -1.97 8.80 -11.90
C GLN A 316 -1.49 7.49 -12.48
N GLY A 317 -0.28 7.09 -12.12
CA GLY A 317 0.30 5.82 -12.49
C GLY A 317 1.62 5.58 -11.78
N VAL A 318 2.07 4.34 -11.74
CA VAL A 318 3.35 3.97 -11.15
C VAL A 318 4.18 3.13 -12.12
N ARG A 319 5.48 3.03 -11.87
CA ARG A 319 6.36 2.05 -12.50
C ARG A 319 7.56 1.72 -11.61
N VAL A 320 8.12 0.55 -11.83
CA VAL A 320 9.46 0.19 -11.35
C VAL A 320 10.43 0.39 -12.51
N ARG A 321 11.38 1.32 -12.37
CA ARG A 321 12.26 1.76 -13.45
C ARG A 321 13.22 0.68 -13.92
N ASN A 322 13.84 -0.04 -12.99
CA ASN A 322 14.82 -1.07 -13.29
C ASN A 322 14.68 -2.27 -12.37
N VAL A 323 14.47 -3.45 -12.94
CA VAL A 323 14.39 -4.73 -12.20
C VAL A 323 15.63 -5.59 -12.36
N ASN A 324 16.71 -5.08 -12.97
CA ASN A 324 17.95 -5.81 -13.10
C ASN A 324 18.58 -6.09 -11.73
N ALA A 325 19.20 -7.25 -11.56
CA ALA A 325 19.83 -7.67 -10.31
C ALA A 325 20.87 -6.68 -9.73
N SER A 326 21.41 -5.79 -10.56
CA SER A 326 22.33 -4.72 -10.10
C SER A 326 21.63 -3.62 -9.30
N HIS A 327 20.30 -3.49 -9.42
CA HIS A 327 19.49 -2.43 -8.80
C HIS A 327 18.31 -2.95 -8.00
N PHE A 328 17.97 -4.23 -8.15
CA PHE A 328 16.74 -4.78 -7.61
C PHE A 328 16.90 -6.26 -7.25
N CYS A 329 16.31 -6.66 -6.14
CA CYS A 329 16.15 -8.05 -5.73
C CYS A 329 14.92 -8.18 -4.82
N MET A 330 14.14 -9.24 -4.97
CA MET A 330 12.98 -9.48 -4.11
C MET A 330 12.88 -10.94 -3.72
N THR A 331 12.10 -11.22 -2.66
CA THR A 331 11.69 -12.58 -2.31
C THR A 331 10.39 -12.96 -3.01
N ASP A 332 10.18 -14.25 -3.24
CA ASP A 332 8.94 -14.79 -3.81
C ASP A 332 7.81 -14.96 -2.77
N SER A 333 8.06 -14.60 -1.50
CA SER A 333 7.06 -14.67 -0.43
C SER A 333 5.77 -13.95 -0.85
N PRO A 334 4.60 -14.48 -0.53
CA PRO A 334 3.33 -13.82 -0.81
C PRO A 334 3.17 -12.54 0.00
N LEU A 335 2.38 -11.61 -0.53
CA LEU A 335 1.82 -10.48 0.20
C LEU A 335 0.31 -10.59 0.18
N ILE A 336 -0.32 -10.35 1.30
CA ILE A 336 -1.77 -10.30 1.44
C ILE A 336 -2.16 -8.84 1.59
N HIS A 337 -2.98 -8.35 0.67
CA HIS A 337 -3.56 -7.02 0.79
C HIS A 337 -4.45 -6.96 2.03
N VAL A 338 -4.32 -5.90 2.80
CA VAL A 338 -5.21 -5.58 3.91
C VAL A 338 -5.92 -4.29 3.55
N ASP A 339 -7.22 -4.40 3.38
CA ASP A 339 -8.09 -3.25 3.15
C ASP A 339 -8.09 -2.34 4.39
N ASN A 340 -7.60 -1.12 4.23
CA ASN A 340 -7.53 -0.14 5.33
C ASN A 340 -8.82 0.66 5.46
N ALA A 341 -9.58 0.81 4.38
CA ALA A 341 -10.83 1.58 4.38
C ALA A 341 -11.95 0.89 5.19
N GLY A 342 -11.75 -0.41 5.48
CA GLY A 342 -12.66 -1.17 6.32
C GLY A 342 -14.12 -0.94 5.97
N ASP A 343 -14.55 -1.44 4.82
CA ASP A 343 -15.97 -1.47 4.45
C ASP A 343 -16.77 -2.36 5.44
N TYR A 344 -16.50 -2.14 6.73
CA TYR A 344 -17.16 -2.83 7.83
C TYR A 344 -18.36 -2.01 8.25
N THR A 345 -19.54 -2.55 8.04
CA THR A 345 -20.70 -2.06 8.77
C THR A 345 -20.48 -2.27 10.27
N LYS A 346 -21.11 -1.47 11.13
CA LYS A 346 -20.98 -1.59 12.59
C LYS A 346 -21.15 -3.01 13.12
N ASN A 347 -21.88 -3.85 12.41
CA ASN A 347 -22.26 -5.21 12.81
C ASN A 347 -21.50 -6.31 12.04
N SER A 348 -20.53 -5.97 11.20
CA SER A 348 -19.78 -6.97 10.45
C SER A 348 -18.86 -7.78 11.34
N PHE A 349 -18.67 -9.04 10.97
CA PHE A 349 -17.71 -9.96 11.57
C PHE A 349 -16.95 -10.68 10.44
N VAL A 350 -15.63 -10.58 10.44
CA VAL A 350 -14.77 -11.17 9.43
C VAL A 350 -13.87 -12.20 10.09
N VAL A 351 -13.81 -13.40 9.51
CA VAL A 351 -12.89 -14.44 9.96
C VAL A 351 -12.00 -14.86 8.80
N THR A 352 -10.73 -14.97 9.06
CA THR A 352 -9.73 -15.35 8.05
C THR A 352 -8.81 -16.44 8.59
N SER A 353 -8.21 -17.21 7.69
CA SER A 353 -7.07 -18.06 7.96
C SER A 353 -5.79 -17.29 7.65
N ASN A 354 -4.70 -17.54 8.39
CA ASN A 354 -3.38 -17.03 8.04
C ASN A 354 -2.86 -17.63 6.71
N ASP A 355 -3.31 -18.86 6.40
CA ASP A 355 -3.04 -19.54 5.13
C ASP A 355 -4.12 -20.59 4.90
N GLU A 356 -4.91 -20.42 3.84
CA GLU A 356 -6.02 -21.31 3.49
C GLU A 356 -5.57 -22.70 3.08
N SER A 357 -4.33 -22.85 2.65
CA SER A 357 -3.75 -24.16 2.34
C SER A 357 -3.40 -24.96 3.60
N MET A 358 -3.23 -24.31 4.74
CA MET A 358 -2.91 -24.91 6.03
C MET A 358 -4.13 -25.24 6.88
N GLY A 359 -5.23 -24.52 6.66
CA GLY A 359 -6.46 -24.76 7.41
C GLY A 359 -7.60 -23.83 7.04
N LYS A 360 -8.81 -24.29 7.29
CA LYS A 360 -10.06 -23.58 7.01
C LYS A 360 -10.75 -23.12 8.27
N VAL A 361 -11.50 -22.06 8.14
CA VAL A 361 -12.30 -21.49 9.22
C VAL A 361 -13.77 -21.45 8.82
N THR A 362 -14.65 -21.72 9.76
CA THR A 362 -16.09 -21.58 9.56
C THR A 362 -16.70 -20.68 10.63
N ILE A 363 -17.77 -19.96 10.25
CA ILE A 363 -18.61 -19.15 11.13
C ILE A 363 -19.99 -19.81 11.17
N ASN A 364 -20.44 -20.21 12.35
CA ASN A 364 -21.75 -20.82 12.53
C ASN A 364 -22.01 -21.97 11.53
N SER A 365 -20.97 -22.80 11.28
CA SER A 365 -20.96 -23.92 10.33
C SER A 365 -21.00 -23.55 8.85
N GLU A 366 -20.87 -22.27 8.49
CA GLU A 366 -20.75 -21.80 7.12
C GLU A 366 -19.30 -21.39 6.81
N SER A 367 -18.89 -21.44 5.52
CA SER A 367 -17.53 -21.03 5.13
C SER A 367 -17.30 -19.56 5.44
N SER A 368 -16.05 -19.19 5.78
CA SER A 368 -15.66 -17.85 6.22
C SER A 368 -15.52 -16.82 5.10
N ASP A 369 -15.70 -17.21 3.83
CA ASP A 369 -15.34 -16.39 2.65
C ASP A 369 -16.24 -15.16 2.42
N ALA A 370 -17.21 -14.89 3.29
CA ALA A 370 -18.06 -13.72 3.16
C ALA A 370 -18.08 -12.89 4.43
N LYS A 371 -17.96 -11.57 4.28
CA LYS A 371 -18.37 -10.63 5.33
C LYS A 371 -19.79 -10.95 5.77
N LYS A 372 -19.99 -11.20 7.04
CA LYS A 372 -21.32 -11.48 7.57
C LYS A 372 -21.70 -10.42 8.59
N GLU A 373 -22.93 -9.96 8.50
CA GLU A 373 -23.51 -9.04 9.46
C GLU A 373 -24.28 -9.82 10.52
N TYR A 374 -23.97 -9.54 11.77
CA TYR A 374 -24.67 -10.13 12.92
C TYR A 374 -25.17 -9.03 13.84
N ALA A 375 -26.35 -9.21 14.40
CA ALA A 375 -26.85 -8.27 15.39
C ALA A 375 -25.96 -8.25 16.65
N THR A 376 -25.84 -7.09 17.27
CA THR A 376 -25.14 -6.96 18.56
C THR A 376 -25.73 -7.93 19.60
N GLY A 377 -24.89 -8.63 20.32
CA GLY A 377 -25.29 -9.64 21.31
C GLY A 377 -25.52 -11.05 20.72
N THR A 378 -25.41 -11.25 19.40
CA THR A 378 -25.49 -12.57 18.77
C THR A 378 -24.27 -13.43 19.16
N GLU A 379 -24.50 -14.68 19.51
CA GLU A 379 -23.42 -15.65 19.69
C GLU A 379 -22.89 -16.12 18.34
N ILE A 380 -21.58 -16.04 18.17
CA ILE A 380 -20.85 -16.45 16.97
C ILE A 380 -19.93 -17.62 17.34
N ILE A 381 -20.10 -18.75 16.66
CA ILE A 381 -19.27 -19.93 16.84
C ILE A 381 -18.25 -19.99 15.71
N LEU A 382 -16.97 -19.96 16.07
CA LEU A 382 -15.87 -20.09 15.14
C LEU A 382 -15.23 -21.46 15.29
N VAL A 383 -14.96 -22.11 14.15
CA VAL A 383 -14.27 -23.41 14.14
C VAL A 383 -13.09 -23.34 13.18
N ALA A 384 -11.90 -23.65 13.70
CA ALA A 384 -10.68 -23.77 12.91
C ALA A 384 -10.40 -25.26 12.65
N THR A 385 -10.30 -25.62 11.38
CA THR A 385 -10.04 -27.01 10.93
C THR A 385 -8.72 -27.05 10.18
N PRO A 386 -7.65 -27.63 10.75
CA PRO A 386 -6.37 -27.76 10.06
C PRO A 386 -6.48 -28.79 8.93
N GLU A 387 -5.77 -28.56 7.82
CA GLU A 387 -5.59 -29.50 6.74
C GLU A 387 -4.53 -30.58 7.12
N ALA A 388 -4.43 -31.63 6.32
CA ALA A 388 -3.49 -32.74 6.58
C ALA A 388 -2.04 -32.21 6.72
N SER A 389 -1.31 -32.71 7.72
CA SER A 389 0.06 -32.30 8.05
C SER A 389 0.19 -30.86 8.59
N HIS A 390 -0.91 -30.31 9.08
CA HIS A 390 -0.92 -29.00 9.70
C HIS A 390 -1.66 -29.05 11.04
N LYS A 391 -1.34 -28.11 11.93
CA LYS A 391 -1.99 -27.95 13.23
C LYS A 391 -2.48 -26.53 13.41
N PHE A 392 -3.57 -26.40 14.14
CA PHE A 392 -4.04 -25.11 14.63
C PHE A 392 -3.16 -24.67 15.82
N LEU A 393 -2.72 -23.43 15.80
CA LEU A 393 -1.93 -22.84 16.89
C LEU A 393 -2.81 -22.06 17.87
N GLN A 394 -3.44 -21.03 17.37
CA GLN A 394 -4.28 -20.13 18.17
C GLN A 394 -5.09 -19.18 17.29
N TRP A 395 -6.06 -18.53 17.87
CA TRP A 395 -6.75 -17.38 17.31
C TRP A 395 -5.98 -16.08 17.56
N SER A 396 -6.27 -15.02 16.78
CA SER A 396 -5.65 -13.69 16.95
C SER A 396 -5.86 -13.06 18.34
N ASN A 397 -6.86 -13.51 19.10
CA ASN A 397 -7.08 -13.11 20.48
C ASN A 397 -6.33 -13.98 21.51
N GLY A 398 -5.50 -14.93 21.06
CA GLY A 398 -4.69 -15.83 21.91
C GLY A 398 -5.41 -17.10 22.38
N MET A 399 -6.68 -17.31 22.05
CA MET A 399 -7.39 -18.55 22.38
C MET A 399 -6.81 -19.73 21.59
N LYS A 400 -6.65 -20.89 22.23
CA LYS A 400 -6.01 -22.09 21.65
C LYS A 400 -6.98 -23.21 21.32
N GLU A 401 -8.22 -23.05 21.70
CA GLU A 401 -9.30 -24.00 21.36
C GLU A 401 -9.64 -23.85 19.88
N THR A 402 -9.78 -24.98 19.18
CA THR A 402 -10.17 -25.00 17.76
C THR A 402 -11.58 -24.48 17.53
N THR A 403 -12.44 -24.56 18.56
CA THR A 403 -13.81 -24.03 18.53
C THR A 403 -13.95 -23.01 19.64
N ILE A 404 -14.35 -21.79 19.29
CA ILE A 404 -14.62 -20.72 20.26
C ILE A 404 -16.00 -20.11 20.01
N THR A 405 -16.61 -19.62 21.08
CA THR A 405 -17.86 -18.87 21.02
C THR A 405 -17.60 -17.44 21.48
N LEU A 406 -18.03 -16.48 20.68
CA LEU A 406 -17.89 -15.05 20.94
C LEU A 406 -19.27 -14.39 20.92
N VAL A 407 -19.41 -13.30 21.64
CA VAL A 407 -20.60 -12.45 21.59
C VAL A 407 -20.29 -11.22 20.75
N LYS A 408 -21.07 -10.99 19.70
CA LYS A 408 -20.91 -9.86 18.78
C LYS A 408 -21.08 -8.53 19.50
N LYS A 409 -20.10 -7.65 19.35
CA LYS A 409 -20.11 -6.27 19.85
C LYS A 409 -20.74 -5.32 18.83
N ASP A 410 -21.07 -4.12 19.28
CA ASP A 410 -21.58 -3.05 18.43
C ASP A 410 -20.43 -2.29 17.73
N CYS A 411 -19.58 -3.03 17.03
CA CYS A 411 -18.48 -2.50 16.22
C CYS A 411 -18.05 -3.58 15.21
N PRO A 412 -17.39 -3.23 14.12
CA PRO A 412 -16.76 -4.22 13.25
C PRO A 412 -15.75 -5.06 14.02
N GLU A 413 -15.74 -6.36 13.80
CA GLU A 413 -14.80 -7.28 14.44
C GLU A 413 -14.17 -8.21 13.40
N ALA A 414 -12.91 -8.53 13.62
CA ALA A 414 -12.18 -9.48 12.79
C ALA A 414 -11.44 -10.49 13.67
N MET A 415 -11.35 -11.73 13.19
CA MET A 415 -10.63 -12.82 13.86
C MET A 415 -9.80 -13.60 12.85
N THR A 416 -8.56 -13.90 13.19
CA THR A 416 -7.68 -14.72 12.35
C THR A 416 -7.30 -16.00 13.07
N ALA A 417 -7.40 -17.13 12.38
CA ALA A 417 -6.89 -18.41 12.85
C ALA A 417 -5.47 -18.62 12.32
N PHE A 418 -4.55 -19.00 13.20
CA PHE A 418 -3.17 -19.29 12.85
C PHE A 418 -2.94 -20.81 12.80
N PHE A 419 -2.43 -21.27 11.68
CA PHE A 419 -2.04 -22.66 11.45
C PHE A 419 -0.53 -22.73 11.17
N ALA A 420 0.07 -23.88 11.47
CA ALA A 420 1.47 -24.18 11.15
C ALA A 420 1.62 -25.63 10.68
N HIS A 421 2.74 -25.96 10.07
CA HIS A 421 3.12 -27.35 9.81
C HIS A 421 3.33 -28.11 11.12
N ASP A 422 3.02 -29.43 11.10
CA ASP A 422 3.29 -30.33 12.21
C ASP A 422 4.77 -30.47 12.52
#